data_c5c885492aba4ba2647b4898e9ae29ed
#
_entry.id   c5c885492aba4ba2647b4898e9ae29ed
#
_cell.length_a   1.000
_cell.length_b   1.000
_cell.length_c   1.000
_cell.angle_alpha   90.00
_cell.angle_beta   90.00
_cell.angle_gamma   90.00
#
_symmetry.space_group_name_H-M   'P 1'
#
loop_
_entity.id
_entity.type
_entity.pdbx_description
1 polymer ?
#
loop_
_entity_poly.entity_id
_entity_poly.type
_entity_poly.pdbx_seq_one_letter_code
_entity_poly.pdbx_strand_id
1 'polypeptide(L)'
;MAQQNSAQPLAMACWDLSWLLDRDARHGAFASLEKVLDETQKRGFNALRLDPCPHLIACPENGVHLDRCELQAPGQTPVEVKIRHSLRQLLQSAHERGLKVWFSSRFVDDSRARRSFVRRPEDFITVWSDTLALVQEWGYLDDVAGLDFCYQFPALPYAHGVTRRVFNRSPDRPLPSRWSATAAERIEDYLLDIPRALHALFPTVPVGLSTTTQLSEQLRQLDTSELDFLDFSLWLDEDPRYRLASGDAMPMTGLARRLARPVKQLLLDAGGMHWQRRMEDQLQRRMAFTRLRRLQPVIGEGFVRQPRHLRRLPTGWAD
;
A
#
# COMPACT_ATOMS: atom_id res chain seq x y z
N MET A 1 12.45 -31.51 14.59
CA MET A 1 11.68 -31.36 13.34
C MET A 1 10.46 -30.47 13.68
N ALA A 2 10.56 -29.16 13.51
CA ALA A 2 9.44 -28.27 13.69
C ALA A 2 8.52 -28.44 12.47
N GLN A 3 7.28 -28.85 12.70
CA GLN A 3 6.22 -28.76 11.70
C GLN A 3 6.11 -27.29 11.28
N GLN A 4 6.56 -26.99 10.07
CA GLN A 4 6.16 -25.78 9.39
C GLN A 4 4.63 -25.87 9.24
N ASN A 5 3.90 -25.24 10.17
CA ASN A 5 2.51 -24.88 9.91
C ASN A 5 2.54 -24.07 8.61
N SER A 6 2.12 -24.68 7.53
CA SER A 6 1.93 -23.98 6.26
C SER A 6 0.77 -23.02 6.48
N ALA A 7 1.10 -21.80 6.94
CA ALA A 7 0.12 -20.74 7.06
C ALA A 7 -0.56 -20.59 5.70
N GLN A 8 -1.89 -20.59 5.70
CA GLN A 8 -2.67 -20.41 4.49
C GLN A 8 -2.23 -19.11 3.79
N PRO A 9 -1.96 -19.13 2.48
CA PRO A 9 -1.60 -17.93 1.76
C PRO A 9 -2.64 -16.83 1.96
N LEU A 10 -2.18 -15.60 2.16
CA LEU A 10 -3.09 -14.46 2.29
C LEU A 10 -3.54 -14.00 0.90
N ALA A 11 -4.84 -13.98 0.68
CA ALA A 11 -5.49 -13.34 -0.46
C ALA A 11 -6.10 -12.03 0.03
N MET A 12 -5.45 -10.91 -0.27
CA MET A 12 -5.78 -9.60 0.28
C MET A 12 -6.71 -8.81 -0.64
N ALA A 13 -7.81 -8.29 -0.09
CA ALA A 13 -8.62 -7.28 -0.74
C ALA A 13 -8.08 -5.89 -0.41
N CYS A 14 -7.71 -5.11 -1.43
CA CYS A 14 -7.19 -3.75 -1.24
C CYS A 14 -8.33 -2.77 -1.04
N TRP A 15 -8.51 -2.32 0.18
CA TRP A 15 -9.54 -1.33 0.55
C TRP A 15 -8.97 0.08 0.72
N ASP A 16 -7.66 0.16 0.99
CA ASP A 16 -6.94 1.41 1.25
C ASP A 16 -7.72 2.34 2.20
N LEU A 17 -8.23 3.47 1.69
CA LEU A 17 -9.04 4.44 2.43
C LEU A 17 -10.53 4.37 2.13
N SER A 18 -10.96 3.56 1.17
CA SER A 18 -12.36 3.53 0.73
C SER A 18 -13.31 3.11 1.84
N TRP A 19 -12.85 2.21 2.75
CA TRP A 19 -13.60 1.77 3.92
C TRP A 19 -13.97 2.92 4.87
N LEU A 20 -13.22 4.02 4.83
CA LEU A 20 -13.41 5.19 5.69
C LEU A 20 -14.13 6.33 4.95
N LEU A 21 -13.75 6.60 3.70
CA LEU A 21 -14.25 7.73 2.91
C LEU A 21 -15.62 7.46 2.27
N ASP A 22 -15.88 6.22 1.82
CA ASP A 22 -17.10 5.88 1.09
C ASP A 22 -18.23 5.37 2.02
N ARG A 23 -18.03 5.44 3.34
CA ARG A 23 -18.95 4.90 4.34
C ARG A 23 -20.25 5.69 4.46
N ASP A 24 -20.17 7.01 4.38
CA ASP A 24 -21.32 7.92 4.54
C ASP A 24 -22.06 8.21 3.23
N ALA A 25 -21.54 7.76 2.10
CA ALA A 25 -22.22 7.89 0.82
C ALA A 25 -23.44 6.93 0.81
N ARG A 26 -24.65 7.45 0.74
CA ARG A 26 -25.91 6.64 0.74
C ARG A 26 -25.94 5.49 -0.26
N HIS A 27 -25.09 5.51 -1.27
CA HIS A 27 -24.93 4.53 -2.33
C HIS A 27 -23.47 4.11 -2.54
N GLY A 28 -22.58 4.43 -1.58
CA GLY A 28 -21.16 4.03 -1.62
C GLY A 28 -21.01 2.51 -1.46
N ALA A 29 -19.94 1.98 -2.01
CA ALA A 29 -19.62 0.54 -1.89
C ALA A 29 -19.52 0.11 -0.41
N PHE A 30 -19.09 1.02 0.47
CA PHE A 30 -18.90 0.78 1.90
C PHE A 30 -20.04 1.28 2.80
N ALA A 31 -21.20 1.64 2.23
CA ALA A 31 -22.39 2.07 2.99
C ALA A 31 -22.88 0.99 3.99
N SER A 32 -22.63 -0.29 3.69
CA SER A 32 -22.84 -1.42 4.60
C SER A 32 -21.56 -2.21 4.74
N LEU A 33 -20.85 -2.01 5.84
CA LEU A 33 -19.60 -2.70 6.14
C LEU A 33 -19.77 -4.23 6.13
N GLU A 34 -20.82 -4.73 6.77
CA GLU A 34 -21.12 -6.16 6.85
C GLU A 34 -21.25 -6.78 5.44
N LYS A 35 -22.05 -6.15 4.58
CA LYS A 35 -22.23 -6.63 3.20
C LYS A 35 -20.94 -6.69 2.42
N VAL A 36 -20.08 -5.68 2.57
CA VAL A 36 -18.78 -5.64 1.84
C VAL A 36 -17.84 -6.71 2.35
N LEU A 37 -17.81 -6.94 3.67
CA LEU A 37 -17.01 -8.02 4.26
C LEU A 37 -17.50 -9.40 3.80
N ASP A 38 -18.81 -9.64 3.80
CA ASP A 38 -19.38 -10.89 3.32
C ASP A 38 -19.05 -11.14 1.83
N GLU A 39 -19.17 -10.11 0.99
CA GLU A 39 -18.80 -10.21 -0.42
C GLU A 39 -17.29 -10.42 -0.61
N THR A 40 -16.47 -9.86 0.26
CA THR A 40 -15.00 -10.05 0.24
C THR A 40 -14.64 -11.51 0.52
N GLN A 41 -15.23 -12.12 1.57
CA GLN A 41 -15.03 -13.55 1.86
C GLN A 41 -15.58 -14.45 0.74
N LYS A 42 -16.78 -14.14 0.24
CA LYS A 42 -17.40 -14.90 -0.84
C LYS A 42 -16.56 -14.93 -2.12
N ARG A 43 -15.76 -13.91 -2.36
CA ARG A 43 -14.79 -13.84 -3.47
C ARG A 43 -13.47 -14.55 -3.17
N GLY A 44 -13.32 -15.19 -2.03
CA GLY A 44 -12.14 -15.96 -1.63
C GLY A 44 -11.03 -15.15 -0.98
N PHE A 45 -11.25 -13.89 -0.65
CA PHE A 45 -10.28 -13.12 0.14
C PHE A 45 -10.36 -13.52 1.61
N ASN A 46 -9.20 -13.65 2.25
CA ASN A 46 -9.06 -13.98 3.66
C ASN A 46 -8.31 -12.88 4.45
N ALA A 47 -7.98 -11.78 3.80
CA ALA A 47 -7.36 -10.63 4.42
C ALA A 47 -7.81 -9.31 3.77
N LEU A 48 -7.69 -8.23 4.55
CA LEU A 48 -7.98 -6.86 4.12
C LEU A 48 -6.71 -6.03 4.20
N ARG A 49 -6.35 -5.35 3.11
CA ARG A 49 -5.32 -4.30 3.17
C ARG A 49 -6.00 -2.96 3.33
N LEU A 50 -5.64 -2.22 4.37
CA LEU A 50 -6.25 -0.93 4.68
C LEU A 50 -5.25 0.07 5.28
N ASP A 51 -5.55 1.35 5.09
CA ASP A 51 -4.82 2.44 5.73
C ASP A 51 -5.54 2.84 7.03
N PRO A 52 -4.95 2.57 8.20
CA PRO A 52 -5.53 2.99 9.47
C PRO A 52 -5.30 4.48 9.76
N CYS A 53 -4.56 5.20 8.92
CA CYS A 53 -4.16 6.59 9.11
C CYS A 53 -3.47 6.83 10.47
N PRO A 54 -2.35 6.19 10.78
CA PRO A 54 -1.74 6.19 12.11
C PRO A 54 -1.40 7.60 12.62
N HIS A 55 -1.01 8.52 11.74
CA HIS A 55 -0.71 9.92 12.06
C HIS A 55 -1.94 10.75 12.46
N LEU A 56 -3.15 10.21 12.28
CA LEU A 56 -4.40 10.82 12.72
C LEU A 56 -4.93 10.15 14.00
N ILE A 57 -4.56 8.89 14.24
CA ILE A 57 -4.83 8.19 15.49
C ILE A 57 -3.93 8.73 16.61
N ALA A 58 -2.63 8.80 16.32
CA ALA A 58 -1.62 9.36 17.20
C ALA A 58 -1.08 10.65 16.56
N CYS A 59 -1.42 11.79 17.11
CA CYS A 59 -0.89 13.06 16.61
C CYS A 59 0.57 13.22 17.04
N PRO A 60 1.56 13.15 16.11
CA PRO A 60 2.98 13.22 16.46
C PRO A 60 3.38 14.59 17.02
N GLU A 61 2.55 15.62 16.84
CA GLU A 61 2.82 16.97 17.33
C GLU A 61 2.65 17.11 18.86
N ASN A 62 1.68 16.43 19.45
CA ASN A 62 1.33 16.62 20.84
C ASN A 62 0.81 15.36 21.57
N GLY A 63 0.85 14.20 20.93
CA GLY A 63 0.37 12.94 21.49
C GLY A 63 -1.16 12.88 21.73
N VAL A 64 -1.91 13.86 21.24
CA VAL A 64 -3.36 13.90 21.43
C VAL A 64 -4.05 12.96 20.46
N HIS A 65 -4.83 12.03 20.96
CA HIS A 65 -5.69 11.18 20.15
C HIS A 65 -6.91 11.95 19.65
N LEU A 66 -7.17 11.85 18.34
CA LEU A 66 -8.30 12.53 17.73
C LEU A 66 -9.50 11.60 17.63
N ASP A 67 -10.64 12.05 18.14
CA ASP A 67 -11.90 11.35 17.92
C ASP A 67 -12.45 11.60 16.52
N ARG A 68 -12.22 12.80 16.00
CA ARG A 68 -12.66 13.22 14.66
C ARG A 68 -11.56 13.95 13.93
N CYS A 69 -11.45 13.74 12.66
CA CYS A 69 -10.57 14.49 11.77
C CYS A 69 -11.21 14.65 10.39
N GLU A 70 -10.75 15.64 9.68
CA GLU A 70 -11.15 15.92 8.31
C GLU A 70 -10.09 15.37 7.38
N LEU A 71 -10.45 14.38 6.56
CA LEU A 71 -9.59 13.80 5.55
C LEU A 71 -9.78 14.50 4.22
N GLN A 72 -8.66 14.79 3.56
CA GLN A 72 -8.66 15.34 2.22
C GLN A 72 -7.99 14.36 1.25
N ALA A 73 -8.79 13.51 0.61
CA ALA A 73 -8.28 12.67 -0.48
C ALA A 73 -8.09 13.52 -1.75
N PRO A 74 -7.06 13.21 -2.57
CA PRO A 74 -6.81 13.96 -3.81
C PRO A 74 -8.03 14.00 -4.74
N GLY A 75 -8.49 15.20 -5.09
CA GLY A 75 -9.62 15.42 -6.00
C GLY A 75 -11.01 15.15 -5.40
N GLN A 76 -11.11 14.98 -4.09
CA GLN A 76 -12.38 14.81 -3.36
C GLN A 76 -12.62 16.00 -2.42
N THR A 77 -13.89 16.22 -2.07
CA THR A 77 -14.27 17.14 -1.00
C THR A 77 -13.78 16.56 0.32
N PRO A 78 -13.29 17.40 1.26
CA PRO A 78 -12.93 16.95 2.59
C PRO A 78 -14.10 16.26 3.30
N VAL A 79 -13.81 15.16 3.99
CA VAL A 79 -14.80 14.35 4.71
C VAL A 79 -14.40 14.26 6.19
N GLU A 80 -15.34 14.60 7.08
CA GLU A 80 -15.15 14.37 8.52
C GLU A 80 -15.30 12.89 8.85
N VAL A 81 -14.31 12.31 9.50
CA VAL A 81 -14.28 10.88 9.86
C VAL A 81 -14.01 10.69 11.35
N LYS A 82 -14.64 9.66 11.94
CA LYS A 82 -14.39 9.17 13.30
C LYS A 82 -13.43 7.98 13.24
N ILE A 83 -12.15 8.25 12.99
CA ILE A 83 -11.21 7.23 12.59
C ILE A 83 -11.08 6.07 13.58
N ARG A 84 -10.86 6.36 14.88
CA ARG A 84 -10.70 5.34 15.92
C ARG A 84 -11.94 4.45 16.05
N HIS A 85 -13.12 5.08 16.10
CA HIS A 85 -14.38 4.36 16.18
C HIS A 85 -14.61 3.47 14.96
N SER A 86 -14.41 4.01 13.75
CA SER A 86 -14.58 3.30 12.50
C SER A 86 -13.59 2.15 12.36
N LEU A 87 -12.31 2.36 12.75
CA LEU A 87 -11.29 1.30 12.71
C LEU A 87 -11.67 0.17 13.68
N ARG A 88 -12.07 0.49 14.92
CA ARG A 88 -12.49 -0.53 15.87
C ARG A 88 -13.65 -1.37 15.37
N GLN A 89 -14.69 -0.73 14.80
CA GLN A 89 -15.82 -1.44 14.20
C GLN A 89 -15.38 -2.36 13.06
N LEU A 90 -14.48 -1.87 12.17
CA LEU A 90 -13.98 -2.68 11.08
C LEU A 90 -13.20 -3.89 11.59
N LEU A 91 -12.29 -3.69 12.54
CA LEU A 91 -11.50 -4.77 13.13
C LEU A 91 -12.38 -5.81 13.81
N GLN A 92 -13.39 -5.38 14.55
CA GLN A 92 -14.37 -6.28 15.15
C GLN A 92 -15.09 -7.12 14.10
N SER A 93 -15.66 -6.48 13.09
CA SER A 93 -16.41 -7.19 12.04
C SER A 93 -15.51 -8.11 11.18
N ALA A 94 -14.24 -7.76 11.01
CA ALA A 94 -13.24 -8.60 10.34
C ALA A 94 -12.88 -9.82 11.20
N HIS A 95 -12.64 -9.61 12.50
CA HIS A 95 -12.35 -10.66 13.48
C HIS A 95 -13.46 -11.71 13.55
N GLU A 96 -14.73 -11.28 13.66
CA GLU A 96 -15.93 -12.14 13.68
C GLU A 96 -16.01 -13.04 12.43
N ARG A 97 -15.37 -12.65 11.33
CA ARG A 97 -15.29 -13.40 10.06
C ARG A 97 -13.98 -14.16 9.86
N GLY A 98 -13.05 -14.08 10.81
CA GLY A 98 -11.72 -14.68 10.67
C GLY A 98 -10.86 -14.04 9.56
N LEU A 99 -11.19 -12.81 9.15
CA LEU A 99 -10.38 -12.06 8.19
C LEU A 99 -9.16 -11.45 8.87
N LYS A 100 -8.00 -11.63 8.28
CA LYS A 100 -6.77 -10.95 8.72
C LYS A 100 -6.70 -9.52 8.18
N VAL A 101 -5.88 -8.69 8.79
CA VAL A 101 -5.71 -7.28 8.42
C VAL A 101 -4.26 -7.01 8.09
N TRP A 102 -4.03 -6.31 6.98
CA TRP A 102 -2.73 -5.82 6.57
C TRP A 102 -2.76 -4.30 6.60
N PHE A 103 -1.97 -3.70 7.47
CA PHE A 103 -1.88 -2.26 7.55
C PHE A 103 -0.85 -1.70 6.57
N SER A 104 -1.21 -0.63 5.87
CA SER A 104 -0.30 0.08 4.98
C SER A 104 -0.73 1.54 4.90
N SER A 105 0.08 2.47 5.41
CA SER A 105 -0.32 3.88 5.44
C SER A 105 0.21 4.67 4.26
N ARG A 106 -0.70 5.43 3.65
CA ARG A 106 -0.39 6.43 2.62
C ARG A 106 -0.15 7.82 3.21
N PHE A 107 -0.25 7.98 4.52
CA PHE A 107 -0.11 9.27 5.20
C PHE A 107 -0.85 10.38 4.46
N VAL A 108 -2.16 10.17 4.29
CA VAL A 108 -3.03 11.11 3.56
C VAL A 108 -3.07 12.46 4.24
N ASP A 109 -3.36 13.48 3.45
CA ASP A 109 -3.47 14.84 3.95
C ASP A 109 -4.74 15.04 4.78
N ASP A 110 -4.66 15.95 5.73
CA ASP A 110 -5.77 16.41 6.53
C ASP A 110 -5.73 17.95 6.61
N SER A 111 -6.80 18.55 7.14
CA SER A 111 -6.93 20.01 7.23
C SER A 111 -5.81 20.71 8.03
N ARG A 112 -5.03 19.96 8.82
CA ARG A 112 -3.90 20.46 9.60
C ARG A 112 -2.54 19.97 9.12
N ALA A 113 -2.48 19.29 7.98
CA ALA A 113 -1.25 18.76 7.39
C ALA A 113 -0.39 17.92 8.35
N ARG A 114 -1.02 17.11 9.21
CA ARG A 114 -0.34 16.33 10.27
C ARG A 114 0.68 15.35 9.71
N ARG A 115 0.47 14.80 8.51
CA ARG A 115 1.47 13.98 7.83
C ARG A 115 2.84 14.65 7.70
N SER A 116 2.87 15.98 7.71
CA SER A 116 4.12 16.75 7.60
C SER A 116 4.99 16.69 8.85
N PHE A 117 4.45 16.22 9.97
CA PHE A 117 5.19 16.01 11.22
C PHE A 117 5.86 14.63 11.27
N VAL A 118 5.44 13.68 10.46
CA VAL A 118 6.07 12.34 10.35
C VAL A 118 7.30 12.44 9.44
N ARG A 119 8.47 12.68 10.02
CA ARG A 119 9.71 13.03 9.29
C ARG A 119 10.90 12.15 9.61
N ARG A 120 10.99 11.65 10.84
CA ARG A 120 12.10 10.88 11.36
C ARG A 120 11.66 9.48 11.72
N PRO A 121 12.57 8.50 11.84
CA PRO A 121 12.21 7.17 12.30
C PRO A 121 11.35 7.17 13.57
N GLU A 122 11.70 8.02 14.55
CA GLU A 122 10.98 8.12 15.83
C GLU A 122 9.53 8.57 15.65
N ASP A 123 9.25 9.42 14.67
CA ASP A 123 7.89 9.89 14.40
C ASP A 123 7.03 8.72 13.86
N PHE A 124 7.59 7.87 12.99
CA PHE A 124 6.93 6.64 12.51
C PHE A 124 6.73 5.64 13.65
N ILE A 125 7.76 5.43 14.47
CA ILE A 125 7.67 4.54 15.64
C ILE A 125 6.53 4.99 16.54
N THR A 126 6.45 6.28 16.87
CA THR A 126 5.40 6.83 17.73
C THR A 126 4.00 6.57 17.16
N VAL A 127 3.73 6.98 15.91
CA VAL A 127 2.39 6.85 15.34
C VAL A 127 1.96 5.40 15.16
N TRP A 128 2.89 4.50 14.84
CA TRP A 128 2.59 3.09 14.71
C TRP A 128 2.47 2.37 16.06
N SER A 129 3.32 2.70 17.04
CA SER A 129 3.21 2.12 18.39
C SER A 129 1.88 2.44 19.01
N ASP A 130 1.43 3.70 18.95
CA ASP A 130 0.15 4.12 19.51
C ASP A 130 -1.02 3.45 18.76
N THR A 131 -0.92 3.31 17.44
CA THR A 131 -1.95 2.63 16.67
C THR A 131 -2.04 1.15 17.02
N LEU A 132 -0.91 0.45 17.08
CA LEU A 132 -0.87 -0.98 17.43
C LEU A 132 -1.26 -1.22 18.89
N ALA A 133 -0.89 -0.32 19.82
CA ALA A 133 -1.32 -0.39 21.21
C ALA A 133 -2.84 -0.31 21.35
N LEU A 134 -3.51 0.58 20.58
CA LEU A 134 -4.97 0.63 20.52
C LEU A 134 -5.58 -0.65 19.95
N VAL A 135 -5.00 -1.19 18.89
CA VAL A 135 -5.47 -2.45 18.29
C VAL A 135 -5.33 -3.60 19.30
N GLN A 136 -4.25 -3.61 20.06
CA GLN A 136 -4.00 -4.58 21.14
C GLN A 136 -5.00 -4.40 22.29
N GLU A 137 -5.25 -3.17 22.74
CA GLU A 137 -6.26 -2.84 23.75
C GLU A 137 -7.66 -3.33 23.35
N TRP A 138 -7.98 -3.25 22.07
CA TRP A 138 -9.25 -3.75 21.53
C TRP A 138 -9.29 -5.27 21.35
N GLY A 139 -8.16 -5.98 21.52
CA GLY A 139 -8.07 -7.44 21.42
C GLY A 139 -7.91 -7.97 19.99
N TYR A 140 -7.49 -7.15 19.03
CA TYR A 140 -7.40 -7.54 17.59
C TYR A 140 -5.97 -7.59 17.06
N LEU A 141 -4.93 -7.51 17.92
CA LEU A 141 -3.54 -7.51 17.46
C LEU A 141 -3.17 -8.79 16.72
N ASP A 142 -3.68 -9.94 17.15
CA ASP A 142 -3.41 -11.25 16.53
C ASP A 142 -4.01 -11.39 15.13
N ASP A 143 -4.90 -10.48 14.73
CA ASP A 143 -5.44 -10.43 13.38
C ASP A 143 -4.61 -9.57 12.43
N VAL A 144 -3.61 -8.85 12.96
CA VAL A 144 -2.69 -8.06 12.14
C VAL A 144 -1.65 -8.98 11.50
N ALA A 145 -1.84 -9.28 10.23
CA ALA A 145 -0.98 -10.18 9.46
C ALA A 145 0.30 -9.51 8.92
N GLY A 146 0.36 -8.20 8.93
CA GLY A 146 1.54 -7.44 8.52
C GLY A 146 1.33 -5.93 8.57
N LEU A 147 2.44 -5.22 8.68
CA LEU A 147 2.53 -3.79 8.76
C LEU A 147 3.53 -3.25 7.74
N ASP A 148 3.03 -2.65 6.66
CA ASP A 148 3.81 -1.80 5.78
C ASP A 148 3.82 -0.38 6.39
N PHE A 149 4.95 0.01 6.98
CA PHE A 149 5.00 1.24 7.77
C PHE A 149 4.81 2.52 6.94
N CYS A 150 5.03 2.47 5.61
CA CYS A 150 4.69 3.56 4.70
C CYS A 150 4.58 3.07 3.26
N TYR A 151 3.41 3.23 2.67
CA TYR A 151 3.14 2.85 1.29
C TYR A 151 4.15 3.42 0.30
N GLN A 152 4.82 2.54 -0.45
CA GLN A 152 5.85 2.88 -1.44
C GLN A 152 6.97 3.78 -0.88
N PHE A 153 7.41 3.53 0.34
CA PHE A 153 8.49 4.31 0.97
C PHE A 153 9.79 4.28 0.14
N PRO A 154 10.52 5.38 -0.01
CA PRO A 154 10.24 6.75 0.42
C PRO A 154 9.57 7.61 -0.67
N ALA A 155 8.73 6.99 -1.52
CA ALA A 155 8.12 7.66 -2.66
C ALA A 155 7.17 8.79 -2.27
N LEU A 156 7.16 9.79 -3.11
CA LEU A 156 6.17 10.84 -3.06
C LEU A 156 4.83 10.35 -3.63
N PRO A 157 3.74 10.81 -3.11
CA PRO A 157 3.54 11.82 -2.06
C PRO A 157 3.46 11.26 -0.64
N TYR A 158 3.68 9.95 -0.45
CA TYR A 158 3.33 9.24 0.79
C TYR A 158 4.30 9.55 1.95
N ALA A 159 5.60 9.62 1.68
CA ALA A 159 6.62 9.94 2.66
C ALA A 159 6.99 11.44 2.64
N HIS A 160 5.97 12.32 2.69
CA HIS A 160 6.11 13.76 2.50
C HIS A 160 7.19 14.43 3.38
N GLY A 161 7.21 14.12 4.68
CA GLY A 161 8.17 14.66 5.63
C GLY A 161 9.60 14.14 5.41
N VAL A 162 9.72 12.86 5.04
CA VAL A 162 11.00 12.19 4.75
C VAL A 162 11.67 12.78 3.53
N THR A 163 10.92 12.99 2.46
CA THR A 163 11.47 13.52 1.20
C THR A 163 12.16 14.86 1.39
N ARG A 164 11.51 15.76 2.14
CA ARG A 164 12.11 17.07 2.45
C ARG A 164 13.38 16.91 3.28
N ARG A 165 13.35 16.04 4.28
CA ARG A 165 14.47 15.84 5.22
C ARG A 165 15.68 15.15 4.56
N VAL A 166 15.44 14.07 3.82
CA VAL A 166 16.49 13.21 3.28
C VAL A 166 17.05 13.78 1.98
N PHE A 167 16.17 14.18 1.08
CA PHE A 167 16.57 14.58 -0.28
C PHE A 167 16.61 16.10 -0.49
N ASN A 168 16.25 16.90 0.51
CA ASN A 168 16.11 18.36 0.44
C ASN A 168 15.30 18.81 -0.78
N ARG A 169 14.20 18.09 -1.05
CA ARG A 169 13.33 18.32 -2.20
C ARG A 169 11.91 18.64 -1.76
N SER A 170 11.25 19.46 -2.59
CA SER A 170 9.81 19.64 -2.48
C SER A 170 9.08 18.31 -2.76
N PRO A 171 7.99 18.02 -2.05
CA PRO A 171 7.14 16.85 -2.28
C PRO A 171 6.62 16.71 -3.71
N ASP A 172 6.54 17.80 -4.46
CA ASP A 172 6.04 17.84 -5.85
C ASP A 172 7.08 17.37 -6.88
N ARG A 173 8.32 17.18 -6.47
CA ARG A 173 9.39 16.76 -7.37
C ARG A 173 9.67 15.27 -7.24
N PRO A 174 9.88 14.55 -8.36
CA PRO A 174 10.24 13.14 -8.31
C PRO A 174 11.54 12.92 -7.54
N LEU A 175 11.67 11.76 -6.90
CA LEU A 175 12.90 11.36 -6.24
C LEU A 175 14.06 11.31 -7.23
N PRO A 176 15.30 11.57 -6.77
CA PRO A 176 16.50 11.39 -7.61
C PRO A 176 16.59 9.95 -8.10
N SER A 177 16.99 9.75 -9.35
CA SER A 177 17.24 8.40 -9.89
C SER A 177 18.44 7.71 -9.23
N ARG A 178 19.35 8.48 -8.66
CA ARG A 178 20.46 8.00 -7.84
C ARG A 178 20.50 8.77 -6.53
N TRP A 179 20.68 8.05 -5.44
CA TRP A 179 20.79 8.65 -4.11
C TRP A 179 22.26 8.94 -3.79
N SER A 180 22.53 10.03 -3.08
CA SER A 180 23.84 10.27 -2.49
C SER A 180 24.06 9.27 -1.34
N ALA A 181 25.33 9.02 -0.97
CA ALA A 181 25.67 8.19 0.18
C ALA A 181 24.94 8.64 1.44
N THR A 182 24.94 9.94 1.73
CA THR A 182 24.22 10.49 2.89
C THR A 182 22.70 10.29 2.82
N ALA A 183 22.09 10.34 1.63
CA ALA A 183 20.67 10.05 1.51
C ALA A 183 20.37 8.55 1.69
N ALA A 184 21.25 7.68 1.18
CA ALA A 184 21.17 6.24 1.37
C ALA A 184 21.29 5.87 2.86
N GLU A 185 22.31 6.35 3.57
CA GLU A 185 22.49 6.16 5.01
C GLU A 185 21.25 6.59 5.80
N ARG A 186 20.72 7.79 5.51
CA ARG A 186 19.52 8.28 6.19
C ARG A 186 18.28 7.44 5.92
N ILE A 187 18.12 6.87 4.71
CA ILE A 187 17.01 5.95 4.43
C ILE A 187 17.23 4.63 5.17
N GLU A 188 18.45 4.17 5.26
CA GLU A 188 18.81 2.95 6.00
C GLU A 188 18.42 3.05 7.48
N ASP A 189 18.60 4.22 8.12
CA ASP A 189 18.12 4.47 9.48
C ASP A 189 16.62 4.14 9.63
N TYR A 190 15.78 4.52 8.66
CA TYR A 190 14.34 4.18 8.71
C TYR A 190 14.10 2.68 8.56
N LEU A 191 14.87 2.00 7.70
CA LEU A 191 14.71 0.57 7.43
C LEU A 191 15.15 -0.31 8.60
N LEU A 192 16.04 0.20 9.46
CA LEU A 192 16.56 -0.51 10.62
C LEU A 192 15.81 -0.13 11.89
N ASP A 193 15.66 1.17 12.17
CA ASP A 193 15.16 1.63 13.47
C ASP A 193 13.66 1.41 13.65
N ILE A 194 12.86 1.62 12.59
CA ILE A 194 11.41 1.45 12.69
C ILE A 194 11.03 0.00 12.96
N PRO A 195 11.47 -1.00 12.14
CA PRO A 195 11.12 -2.39 12.41
C PRO A 195 11.66 -2.88 13.75
N ARG A 196 12.92 -2.56 14.08
CA ARG A 196 13.55 -2.94 15.37
C ARG A 196 12.75 -2.47 16.56
N ALA A 197 12.31 -1.21 16.56
CA ALA A 197 11.53 -0.65 17.65
C ALA A 197 10.12 -1.27 17.74
N LEU A 198 9.49 -1.48 16.59
CA LEU A 198 8.15 -2.08 16.56
C LEU A 198 8.18 -3.56 16.94
N HIS A 199 9.20 -4.33 16.54
CA HIS A 199 9.38 -5.72 16.98
C HIS A 199 9.63 -5.83 18.50
N ALA A 200 10.36 -4.86 19.08
CA ALA A 200 10.57 -4.84 20.53
C ALA A 200 9.26 -4.65 21.31
N LEU A 201 8.30 -3.92 20.76
CA LEU A 201 7.00 -3.64 21.37
C LEU A 201 5.91 -4.67 20.99
N PHE A 202 5.92 -5.12 19.74
CA PHE A 202 4.91 -5.99 19.14
C PHE A 202 5.56 -7.14 18.36
N PRO A 203 6.19 -8.10 19.03
CA PRO A 203 7.05 -9.14 18.40
C PRO A 203 6.29 -10.09 17.46
N THR A 204 4.96 -10.13 17.53
CA THR A 204 4.12 -10.97 16.68
C THR A 204 3.67 -10.31 15.38
N VAL A 205 3.88 -9.00 15.24
CA VAL A 205 3.46 -8.24 14.06
C VAL A 205 4.61 -8.17 13.07
N PRO A 206 4.51 -8.81 11.89
CA PRO A 206 5.52 -8.65 10.85
C PRO A 206 5.57 -7.21 10.35
N VAL A 207 6.78 -6.63 10.25
CA VAL A 207 7.00 -5.26 9.79
C VAL A 207 7.80 -5.26 8.50
N GLY A 208 7.34 -4.53 7.52
CA GLY A 208 8.02 -4.45 6.24
C GLY A 208 7.69 -3.18 5.48
N LEU A 209 7.94 -3.23 4.19
CA LEU A 209 7.95 -2.08 3.32
C LEU A 209 7.32 -2.42 1.98
N SER A 210 6.42 -1.58 1.49
CA SER A 210 6.01 -1.61 0.10
C SER A 210 6.93 -0.75 -0.79
N THR A 211 7.20 -1.24 -1.98
CA THR A 211 8.14 -0.59 -2.90
C THR A 211 7.70 -0.66 -4.35
N THR A 212 8.10 0.33 -5.14
CA THR A 212 7.95 0.32 -6.60
C THR A 212 9.15 -0.33 -7.28
N THR A 213 9.02 -0.64 -8.57
CA THR A 213 10.12 -1.16 -9.38
C THR A 213 11.36 -0.26 -9.34
N GLN A 214 11.17 1.05 -9.40
CA GLN A 214 12.27 2.01 -9.36
C GLN A 214 12.96 2.04 -7.99
N LEU A 215 12.18 2.00 -6.91
CA LEU A 215 12.72 2.03 -5.55
C LEU A 215 13.43 0.73 -5.18
N SER A 216 12.96 -0.42 -5.68
CA SER A 216 13.58 -1.71 -5.40
C SER A 216 15.04 -1.79 -5.87
N GLU A 217 15.41 -1.09 -6.93
CA GLU A 217 16.81 -1.01 -7.37
C GLU A 217 17.70 -0.25 -6.38
N GLN A 218 17.17 0.81 -5.74
CA GLN A 218 17.90 1.56 -4.72
C GLN A 218 18.03 0.73 -3.43
N LEU A 219 16.98 0.01 -3.03
CA LEU A 219 16.98 -0.85 -1.85
C LEU A 219 18.00 -2.00 -1.91
N ARG A 220 18.46 -2.37 -3.12
CA ARG A 220 19.50 -3.39 -3.26
C ARG A 220 20.81 -3.05 -2.55
N GLN A 221 21.09 -1.79 -2.37
CA GLN A 221 22.33 -1.28 -1.79
C GLN A 221 22.22 -0.98 -0.28
N LEU A 222 21.00 -1.08 0.28
CA LEU A 222 20.72 -0.76 1.66
C LEU A 222 20.62 -2.02 2.52
N ASP A 223 20.87 -1.87 3.81
CA ASP A 223 20.57 -2.90 4.79
C ASP A 223 19.06 -2.98 5.05
N THR A 224 18.52 -4.18 4.91
CA THR A 224 17.09 -4.49 5.11
C THR A 224 16.91 -5.64 6.10
N SER A 225 17.92 -5.90 6.95
CA SER A 225 17.97 -7.07 7.85
C SER A 225 16.88 -7.08 8.92
N GLU A 226 16.34 -5.91 9.27
CA GLU A 226 15.30 -5.77 10.28
C GLU A 226 13.88 -5.89 9.70
N LEU A 227 13.73 -5.92 8.37
CA LEU A 227 12.44 -6.11 7.72
C LEU A 227 12.07 -7.61 7.66
N ASP A 228 10.78 -7.94 7.82
CA ASP A 228 10.26 -9.29 7.62
C ASP A 228 9.87 -9.57 6.18
N PHE A 229 9.37 -8.55 5.49
CA PHE A 229 8.87 -8.69 4.12
C PHE A 229 9.15 -7.47 3.24
N LEU A 230 9.08 -7.69 1.93
CA LEU A 230 8.92 -6.63 0.94
C LEU A 230 7.63 -6.85 0.17
N ASP A 231 6.80 -5.81 0.16
CA ASP A 231 5.58 -5.75 -0.62
C ASP A 231 5.85 -5.04 -1.95
N PHE A 232 5.58 -5.73 -3.03
CA PHE A 232 5.78 -5.22 -4.38
C PHE A 232 4.44 -4.87 -5.02
N SER A 233 4.35 -3.66 -5.54
CA SER A 233 3.33 -3.32 -6.51
C SER A 233 3.71 -3.94 -7.87
N LEU A 234 2.88 -4.83 -8.39
CA LEU A 234 3.12 -5.53 -9.65
C LEU A 234 2.15 -5.04 -10.72
N TRP A 235 2.39 -3.83 -11.22
CA TRP A 235 1.54 -3.21 -12.23
C TRP A 235 2.09 -3.38 -13.64
N LEU A 236 1.29 -3.95 -14.54
CA LEU A 236 1.68 -4.09 -15.95
C LEU A 236 1.75 -2.73 -16.65
N ASP A 237 0.97 -1.77 -16.23
CA ASP A 237 1.00 -0.39 -16.74
C ASP A 237 2.27 0.40 -16.35
N GLU A 238 3.13 -0.14 -15.50
CA GLU A 238 4.50 0.36 -15.30
C GLU A 238 5.44 -0.06 -16.46
N ASP A 239 5.10 -1.10 -17.23
CA ASP A 239 5.89 -1.51 -18.37
C ASP A 239 5.69 -0.52 -19.55
N PRO A 240 6.78 0.12 -20.06
CA PRO A 240 6.67 1.10 -21.13
C PRO A 240 6.04 0.54 -22.41
N ARG A 241 6.25 -0.75 -22.71
CA ARG A 241 5.68 -1.39 -23.89
C ARG A 241 4.18 -1.60 -23.74
N TYR A 242 3.74 -2.01 -22.53
CA TYR A 242 2.32 -2.12 -22.23
C TYR A 242 1.64 -0.75 -22.32
N ARG A 243 2.25 0.29 -21.75
CA ARG A 243 1.74 1.68 -21.83
C ARG A 243 1.63 2.18 -23.27
N LEU A 244 2.55 1.79 -24.12
CA LEU A 244 2.46 2.10 -25.55
C LEU A 244 1.31 1.35 -26.22
N ALA A 245 1.18 0.05 -25.97
CA ALA A 245 0.11 -0.80 -26.52
C ALA A 245 -1.27 -0.40 -26.02
N SER A 246 -1.41 -0.10 -24.72
CA SER A 246 -2.67 0.39 -24.13
C SER A 246 -3.01 1.81 -24.54
N GLY A 247 -2.01 2.57 -25.01
CA GLY A 247 -2.14 3.97 -25.41
C GLY A 247 -2.10 4.97 -24.25
N ASP A 248 -1.71 4.53 -23.06
CA ASP A 248 -1.56 5.41 -21.91
C ASP A 248 -0.32 6.30 -22.04
N ALA A 249 0.65 5.88 -22.87
CA ALA A 249 1.84 6.68 -23.16
C ALA A 249 1.55 7.90 -24.08
N MET A 250 0.44 7.87 -24.81
CA MET A 250 0.04 8.95 -25.73
C MET A 250 -1.39 9.38 -25.40
N PRO A 251 -1.60 10.51 -24.73
CA PRO A 251 -2.93 11.03 -24.47
C PRO A 251 -3.59 11.44 -25.79
N MET A 252 -4.37 10.52 -26.37
CA MET A 252 -5.20 10.82 -27.54
C MET A 252 -6.54 11.38 -27.08
N THR A 253 -7.01 12.41 -27.73
CA THR A 253 -8.32 13.03 -27.46
C THR A 253 -9.26 12.91 -28.66
N GLY A 254 -10.55 13.01 -28.39
CA GLY A 254 -11.58 13.09 -29.43
C GLY A 254 -11.69 11.89 -30.36
N LEU A 255 -11.82 12.12 -31.66
CA LEU A 255 -12.06 11.12 -32.69
C LEU A 255 -10.90 10.12 -32.82
N ALA A 256 -9.65 10.59 -32.70
CA ALA A 256 -8.45 9.75 -32.78
C ALA A 256 -8.47 8.67 -31.70
N ARG A 257 -8.93 8.98 -30.49
CA ARG A 257 -9.09 8.01 -29.39
C ARG A 257 -10.15 6.96 -29.70
N ARG A 258 -11.28 7.36 -30.33
CA ARG A 258 -12.35 6.42 -30.69
C ARG A 258 -11.88 5.43 -31.76
N LEU A 259 -11.17 5.88 -32.78
CA LEU A 259 -10.67 5.05 -33.87
C LEU A 259 -9.53 4.14 -33.43
N ALA A 260 -8.64 4.60 -32.54
CA ALA A 260 -7.53 3.80 -32.05
C ALA A 260 -7.96 2.69 -31.07
N ARG A 261 -9.13 2.82 -30.44
CA ARG A 261 -9.61 1.89 -29.41
C ARG A 261 -9.68 0.42 -29.83
N PRO A 262 -10.33 0.06 -30.96
CA PRO A 262 -10.40 -1.34 -31.38
C PRO A 262 -9.03 -1.93 -31.72
N VAL A 263 -8.13 -1.13 -32.33
CA VAL A 263 -6.76 -1.56 -32.66
C VAL A 263 -5.96 -1.82 -31.37
N LYS A 264 -6.07 -0.94 -30.37
CA LYS A 264 -5.42 -1.12 -29.09
C LYS A 264 -5.93 -2.35 -28.35
N GLN A 265 -7.24 -2.57 -28.35
CA GLN A 265 -7.85 -3.76 -27.74
C GLN A 265 -7.30 -5.03 -28.43
N LEU A 266 -7.25 -5.06 -29.77
CA LEU A 266 -6.70 -6.17 -30.51
C LEU A 266 -5.22 -6.43 -30.19
N LEU A 267 -4.40 -5.37 -30.06
CA LEU A 267 -2.98 -5.49 -29.69
C LEU A 267 -2.81 -6.04 -28.27
N LEU A 268 -3.66 -5.62 -27.33
CA LEU A 268 -3.62 -6.13 -25.97
C LEU A 268 -4.05 -7.60 -25.90
N ASP A 269 -5.11 -7.97 -26.62
CA ASP A 269 -5.63 -9.34 -26.65
C ASP A 269 -4.64 -10.28 -27.37
N ALA A 270 -4.10 -9.88 -28.51
CA ALA A 270 -3.07 -10.63 -29.23
C ALA A 270 -1.77 -10.78 -28.42
N GLY A 271 -1.47 -9.80 -27.56
CA GLY A 271 -0.32 -9.81 -26.66
C GLY A 271 -0.54 -10.52 -25.33
N GLY A 272 -1.69 -11.12 -25.07
CA GLY A 272 -2.05 -11.67 -23.74
C GLY A 272 -0.99 -12.55 -23.11
N MET A 273 -0.53 -13.59 -23.82
CA MET A 273 0.56 -14.47 -23.33
C MET A 273 1.91 -13.73 -23.18
N HIS A 274 2.17 -12.71 -24.01
CA HIS A 274 3.37 -11.89 -23.89
C HIS A 274 3.36 -11.06 -22.61
N TRP A 275 2.22 -10.45 -22.28
CA TRP A 275 2.05 -9.65 -21.08
C TRP A 275 2.13 -10.52 -19.83
N GLN A 276 1.51 -11.71 -19.86
CA GLN A 276 1.61 -12.68 -18.79
C GLN A 276 3.06 -13.08 -18.52
N ARG A 277 3.82 -13.47 -19.53
CA ARG A 277 5.24 -13.80 -19.38
C ARG A 277 6.05 -12.65 -18.81
N ARG A 278 5.79 -11.43 -19.24
CA ARG A 278 6.47 -10.26 -18.69
C ARG A 278 6.17 -10.03 -17.20
N MET A 279 4.93 -10.26 -16.77
CA MET A 279 4.59 -10.21 -15.35
C MET A 279 5.26 -11.34 -14.56
N GLU A 280 5.27 -12.56 -15.12
CA GLU A 280 6.00 -13.69 -14.53
C GLU A 280 7.49 -13.38 -14.38
N ASP A 281 8.13 -12.82 -15.41
CA ASP A 281 9.53 -12.40 -15.36
C ASP A 281 9.78 -11.32 -14.29
N GLN A 282 8.88 -10.34 -14.15
CA GLN A 282 8.97 -9.34 -13.10
C GLN A 282 8.81 -9.97 -11.72
N LEU A 283 7.83 -10.85 -11.54
CA LEU A 283 7.61 -11.59 -10.31
C LEU A 283 8.84 -12.41 -9.92
N GLN A 284 9.40 -13.19 -10.86
CA GLN A 284 10.58 -14.03 -10.60
C GLN A 284 11.80 -13.19 -10.16
N ARG A 285 12.05 -12.05 -10.80
CA ARG A 285 13.14 -11.15 -10.39
C ARG A 285 12.96 -10.62 -8.97
N ARG A 286 11.73 -10.27 -8.59
CA ARG A 286 11.42 -9.76 -7.26
C ARG A 286 11.52 -10.84 -6.20
N MET A 287 11.02 -12.04 -6.50
CA MET A 287 11.19 -13.21 -5.62
C MET A 287 12.65 -13.59 -5.44
N ALA A 288 13.48 -13.52 -6.50
CA ALA A 288 14.92 -13.77 -6.39
C ALA A 288 15.59 -12.74 -5.45
N PHE A 289 15.20 -11.49 -5.52
CA PHE A 289 15.71 -10.44 -4.64
C PHE A 289 15.33 -10.67 -3.17
N THR A 290 14.06 -10.97 -2.89
CA THR A 290 13.61 -11.23 -1.51
C THR A 290 14.25 -12.47 -0.92
N ARG A 291 14.40 -13.55 -1.71
CA ARG A 291 15.11 -14.77 -1.27
C ARG A 291 16.56 -14.48 -0.90
N LEU A 292 17.26 -13.66 -1.70
CA LEU A 292 18.64 -13.27 -1.42
C LEU A 292 18.76 -12.53 -0.08
N ARG A 293 17.76 -11.73 0.25
CA ARG A 293 17.70 -10.93 1.47
C ARG A 293 16.99 -11.65 2.64
N ARG A 294 16.50 -12.87 2.44
CA ARG A 294 15.70 -13.64 3.40
C ARG A 294 14.41 -12.97 3.83
N LEU A 295 13.85 -12.14 2.97
CA LEU A 295 12.59 -11.44 3.17
C LEU A 295 11.43 -12.24 2.58
N GLN A 296 10.26 -12.16 3.21
CA GLN A 296 9.05 -12.71 2.64
C GLN A 296 8.57 -11.83 1.46
N PRO A 297 8.35 -12.38 0.27
CA PRO A 297 7.74 -11.62 -0.82
C PRO A 297 6.24 -11.47 -0.61
N VAL A 298 5.75 -10.25 -0.76
CA VAL A 298 4.33 -9.92 -0.75
C VAL A 298 3.98 -9.17 -2.03
N ILE A 299 2.80 -9.42 -2.57
CA ILE A 299 2.22 -8.64 -3.66
C ILE A 299 0.93 -8.03 -3.14
N GLY A 300 1.04 -6.84 -2.56
CA GLY A 300 -0.09 -6.14 -1.98
C GLY A 300 -0.97 -5.46 -3.02
N GLU A 301 -0.41 -5.11 -4.17
CA GLU A 301 -1.15 -4.54 -5.29
C GLU A 301 -0.59 -5.08 -6.61
N GLY A 302 -1.47 -5.33 -7.57
CA GLY A 302 -0.96 -5.81 -8.85
C GLY A 302 -1.98 -5.92 -9.95
N PHE A 303 -1.45 -6.44 -11.07
CA PHE A 303 -2.08 -6.76 -12.33
C PHE A 303 -2.21 -5.57 -13.28
N VAL A 304 -3.40 -5.17 -13.65
CA VAL A 304 -3.63 -4.12 -14.66
C VAL A 304 -4.65 -3.14 -14.11
N ARG A 305 -4.29 -1.87 -14.06
CA ARG A 305 -5.29 -0.82 -13.98
C ARG A 305 -6.05 -0.82 -15.30
N GLN A 306 -7.34 -1.14 -15.27
CA GLN A 306 -8.11 -1.12 -16.48
C GLN A 306 -8.09 0.30 -17.07
N PRO A 307 -7.50 0.48 -18.25
CA PRO A 307 -7.49 1.79 -18.87
C PRO A 307 -8.93 2.31 -19.01
N ARG A 308 -9.18 3.54 -18.60
CA ARG A 308 -10.55 4.12 -18.58
C ARG A 308 -11.27 4.03 -19.93
N HIS A 309 -10.54 3.81 -21.01
CA HIS A 309 -11.06 3.69 -22.38
C HIS A 309 -11.17 2.24 -22.87
N LEU A 310 -10.68 1.26 -22.12
CA LEU A 310 -10.85 -0.16 -22.40
C LEU A 310 -11.90 -0.74 -21.46
N ARG A 311 -12.75 -1.63 -21.98
CA ARG A 311 -13.84 -2.23 -21.20
C ARG A 311 -13.50 -3.62 -20.65
N ARG A 312 -12.41 -4.23 -21.12
CA ARG A 312 -12.04 -5.60 -20.77
C ARG A 312 -10.54 -5.69 -20.53
N LEU A 313 -10.15 -6.58 -19.64
CA LEU A 313 -8.77 -7.04 -19.52
C LEU A 313 -8.41 -7.85 -20.76
N PRO A 314 -7.10 -7.98 -21.09
CA PRO A 314 -6.66 -8.93 -22.10
C PRO A 314 -7.23 -10.34 -21.83
N THR A 315 -7.64 -11.04 -22.88
CA THR A 315 -8.12 -12.42 -22.77
C THR A 315 -7.03 -13.33 -22.20
N GLY A 316 -7.38 -14.26 -21.33
CA GLY A 316 -6.44 -15.13 -20.60
C GLY A 316 -6.03 -14.64 -19.21
N TRP A 317 -6.65 -13.58 -18.72
CA TRP A 317 -6.42 -13.03 -17.35
C TRP A 317 -7.59 -13.27 -16.40
N ALA A 318 -8.62 -13.97 -16.88
CA ALA A 318 -9.87 -14.19 -16.12
C ALA A 318 -9.98 -15.60 -15.50
N ASP A 319 -8.95 -16.44 -15.69
CA ASP A 319 -8.93 -17.84 -15.19
C ASP A 319 -8.04 -17.99 -13.94
#